data_c9defa09d5fa0ddedc35b327d4f3721d
#
_entry.id   c9defa09d5fa0ddedc35b327d4f3721d
#
_cell.length_a   1.000
_cell.length_b   1.000
_cell.length_c   1.000
_cell.angle_alpha   90.00
_cell.angle_beta   90.00
_cell.angle_gamma   90.00
#
_symmetry.space_group_name_H-M   'P 1'
#
loop_
_entity.id
_entity.type
_entity.pdbx_description
1 polymer ?
#
loop_
_entity_poly.entity_id
_entity_poly.type
_entity_poly.pdbx_seq_one_letter_code
_entity_poly.pdbx_strand_id
1 'polypeptide(L)'
;MKDKIINNSVALFNEFGVNKTSFRNIAASLTLSDGHVRYYFKTKESLLLAIFDRMNSEILDLAGQTTVTHDDIQSSLKNNLKSAFLIMVRYSFFFTEAPATFNQFTELSLYYAKLVSDRKNLFLTLFKRLKKEGFFVKSFSELLQEYAFYSIFIISDSWIRHYMIINNKIPDLQAVEFHTAVAFSVLQPYISEQASQ
;
A
#
# COMPACT_ATOMS: atom_id res chain seq x y z
N MET A 1 -0.22 -3.97 24.43
CA MET A 1 1.02 -4.73 24.22
C MET A 1 1.17 -5.22 22.79
N LYS A 2 0.14 -5.82 22.20
CA LYS A 2 0.14 -6.31 20.81
C LYS A 2 0.62 -5.22 19.83
N ASP A 3 0.09 -4.00 19.94
CA ASP A 3 0.48 -2.87 19.07
C ASP A 3 1.93 -2.43 19.25
N LYS A 4 2.47 -2.49 20.48
CA LYS A 4 3.88 -2.21 20.73
C LYS A 4 4.79 -3.22 20.02
N ILE A 5 4.41 -4.50 20.02
CA ILE A 5 5.15 -5.56 19.32
C ILE A 5 5.09 -5.30 17.82
N ILE A 6 3.91 -5.00 17.26
CA ILE A 6 3.75 -4.69 15.83
C ILE A 6 4.61 -3.49 15.43
N ASN A 7 4.49 -2.35 16.13
CA ASN A 7 5.23 -1.13 15.79
C ASN A 7 6.75 -1.34 15.84
N ASN A 8 7.22 -2.03 16.87
CA ASN A 8 8.64 -2.35 17.01
C ASN A 8 9.11 -3.31 15.92
N SER A 9 8.29 -4.30 15.57
CA SER A 9 8.61 -5.25 14.51
C SER A 9 8.73 -4.55 13.16
N VAL A 10 7.85 -3.61 12.84
CA VAL A 10 7.92 -2.79 11.62
C VAL A 10 9.25 -2.03 11.56
N ALA A 11 9.68 -1.39 12.65
CA ALA A 11 10.96 -0.68 12.71
C ALA A 11 12.14 -1.63 12.44
N LEU A 12 12.17 -2.78 13.13
CA LEU A 12 13.24 -3.76 12.97
C LEU A 12 13.25 -4.41 11.57
N PHE A 13 12.08 -4.68 11.00
CA PHE A 13 11.99 -5.23 9.64
C PHE A 13 12.44 -4.21 8.59
N ASN A 14 12.11 -2.93 8.75
CA ASN A 14 12.60 -1.88 7.86
C ASN A 14 14.14 -1.70 7.95
N GLU A 15 14.72 -1.88 9.14
CA GLU A 15 16.16 -1.69 9.36
C GLU A 15 16.99 -2.92 8.97
N PHE A 16 16.57 -4.11 9.41
CA PHE A 16 17.38 -5.35 9.30
C PHE A 16 16.81 -6.36 8.32
N GLY A 17 15.59 -6.19 7.86
CA GLY A 17 14.85 -7.15 7.03
C GLY A 17 14.14 -8.24 7.85
N VAL A 18 13.15 -8.85 7.20
CA VAL A 18 12.30 -9.89 7.81
C VAL A 18 13.12 -11.13 8.21
N ASN A 19 14.03 -11.57 7.34
CA ASN A 19 14.77 -12.81 7.58
C ASN A 19 15.78 -12.69 8.73
N LYS A 20 16.41 -11.53 8.88
CA LYS A 20 17.42 -11.28 9.94
C LYS A 20 16.80 -10.95 11.30
N THR A 21 15.51 -10.63 11.35
CA THR A 21 14.81 -10.25 12.58
C THR A 21 14.08 -11.45 13.18
N SER A 22 14.50 -11.93 14.32
CA SER A 22 13.87 -13.02 15.10
C SER A 22 12.92 -12.47 16.16
N PHE A 23 12.05 -13.31 16.71
CA PHE A 23 11.25 -12.97 17.90
C PHE A 23 12.10 -12.58 19.10
N ARG A 24 13.28 -13.19 19.23
CA ARG A 24 14.25 -12.83 20.27
C ARG A 24 14.77 -11.39 20.11
N ASN A 25 15.04 -10.95 18.87
CA ASN A 25 15.43 -9.56 18.60
C ASN A 25 14.30 -8.60 18.96
N ILE A 26 13.05 -8.91 18.56
CA ILE A 26 11.87 -8.10 18.89
C ILE A 26 11.64 -8.03 20.39
N ALA A 27 11.75 -9.16 21.09
CA ALA A 27 11.60 -9.21 22.54
C ALA A 27 12.68 -8.39 23.26
N ALA A 28 13.95 -8.55 22.85
CA ALA A 28 15.09 -7.84 23.43
C ALA A 28 14.94 -6.30 23.30
N SER A 29 14.53 -5.81 22.13
CA SER A 29 14.33 -4.37 21.90
C SER A 29 13.17 -3.76 22.70
N LEU A 30 12.23 -4.59 23.16
CA LEU A 30 11.12 -4.18 24.03
C LEU A 30 11.35 -4.49 25.52
N THR A 31 12.51 -5.04 25.86
CA THR A 31 12.81 -5.51 27.23
C THR A 31 11.80 -6.57 27.69
N LEU A 32 11.40 -7.47 26.78
CA LEU A 32 10.48 -8.57 27.00
C LEU A 32 11.20 -9.92 26.85
N SER A 33 10.54 -11.00 27.32
CA SER A 33 10.97 -12.36 27.00
C SER A 33 10.46 -12.80 25.61
N ASP A 34 11.16 -13.72 24.96
CA ASP A 34 10.71 -14.33 23.68
C ASP A 34 9.33 -15.00 23.87
N GLY A 35 9.08 -15.65 24.99
CA GLY A 35 7.78 -16.23 25.33
C GLY A 35 6.65 -15.20 25.39
N HIS A 36 6.94 -13.97 25.80
CA HIS A 36 5.95 -12.91 25.82
C HIS A 36 5.53 -12.49 24.39
N VAL A 37 6.48 -12.39 23.44
CA VAL A 37 6.16 -12.12 22.04
C VAL A 37 5.38 -13.28 21.44
N ARG A 38 5.78 -14.55 21.73
CA ARG A 38 5.09 -15.75 21.24
C ARG A 38 3.69 -15.95 21.82
N TYR A 39 3.40 -15.34 22.94
CA TYR A 39 2.03 -15.32 23.47
C TYR A 39 1.06 -14.60 22.51
N TYR A 40 1.50 -13.48 21.92
CA TYR A 40 0.69 -12.72 20.96
C TYR A 40 0.77 -13.26 19.52
N PHE A 41 1.95 -13.72 19.11
CA PHE A 41 2.21 -14.19 17.75
C PHE A 41 2.96 -15.52 17.77
N LYS A 42 2.27 -16.59 17.43
CA LYS A 42 2.83 -17.95 17.48
C LYS A 42 3.93 -18.16 16.45
N THR A 43 3.82 -17.55 15.28
CA THR A 43 4.75 -17.65 14.16
C THR A 43 5.11 -16.28 13.60
N LYS A 44 6.22 -16.19 12.87
CA LYS A 44 6.60 -14.97 12.14
C LYS A 44 5.54 -14.61 11.09
N GLU A 45 4.94 -15.61 10.44
CA GLU A 45 3.86 -15.42 9.49
C GLU A 45 2.63 -14.76 10.12
N SER A 46 2.21 -15.22 11.32
CA SER A 46 1.08 -14.60 12.02
C SER A 46 1.35 -13.13 12.43
N LEU A 47 2.61 -12.80 12.71
CA LEU A 47 3.02 -11.42 12.96
C LEU A 47 3.00 -10.58 11.66
N LEU A 48 3.55 -11.12 10.57
CA LEU A 48 3.54 -10.46 9.26
C LEU A 48 2.12 -10.22 8.75
N LEU A 49 1.23 -11.21 8.89
CA LEU A 49 -0.20 -11.06 8.56
C LEU A 49 -0.85 -9.92 9.35
N ALA A 50 -0.59 -9.84 10.66
CA ALA A 50 -1.14 -8.77 11.49
C ALA A 50 -0.59 -7.39 11.12
N ILE A 51 0.68 -7.30 10.72
CA ILE A 51 1.28 -6.04 10.24
C ILE A 51 0.68 -5.65 8.89
N PHE A 52 0.54 -6.61 7.98
CA PHE A 52 0.00 -6.38 6.64
C PHE A 52 -1.48 -5.97 6.69
N ASP A 53 -2.27 -6.63 7.54
CA ASP A 53 -3.68 -6.29 7.80
C ASP A 53 -3.81 -4.87 8.34
N ARG A 54 -2.95 -4.48 9.31
CA ARG A 54 -2.91 -3.12 9.83
C ARG A 54 -2.61 -2.08 8.73
N MET A 55 -1.56 -2.30 7.94
CA MET A 55 -1.22 -1.40 6.83
C MET A 55 -2.41 -1.24 5.87
N ASN A 56 -3.05 -2.36 5.53
CA ASN A 56 -4.21 -2.37 4.64
C ASN A 56 -5.41 -1.62 5.24
N SER A 57 -5.68 -1.81 6.54
CA SER A 57 -6.76 -1.09 7.25
C SER A 57 -6.49 0.42 7.28
N GLU A 58 -5.26 0.85 7.58
CA GLU A 58 -4.89 2.27 7.55
C GLU A 58 -5.12 2.91 6.18
N ILE A 59 -4.82 2.19 5.09
CA ILE A 59 -5.07 2.67 3.71
C ILE A 59 -6.57 2.77 3.42
N LEU A 60 -7.36 1.78 3.87
CA LEU A 60 -8.82 1.78 3.67
C LEU A 60 -9.53 2.87 4.46
N ASP A 61 -9.13 3.07 5.72
CA ASP A 61 -9.72 4.08 6.59
C ASP A 61 -9.55 5.49 6.01
N LEU A 62 -8.37 5.78 5.43
CA LEU A 62 -8.14 7.05 4.75
C LEU A 62 -9.03 7.22 3.51
N ALA A 63 -9.20 6.18 2.71
CA ALA A 63 -10.07 6.23 1.55
C ALA A 63 -11.54 6.43 1.93
N GLY A 64 -11.98 5.87 3.07
CA GLY A 64 -13.34 6.03 3.60
C GLY A 64 -13.61 7.41 4.22
N GLN A 65 -12.59 8.11 4.70
CA GLN A 65 -12.70 9.44 5.31
C GLN A 65 -12.72 10.58 4.28
N THR A 66 -12.27 10.31 3.06
CA THR A 66 -12.23 11.35 2.02
C THR A 66 -13.60 11.46 1.37
N THR A 67 -14.36 12.49 1.75
CA THR A 67 -15.54 12.92 1.01
C THR A 67 -15.09 13.43 -0.36
N VAL A 68 -15.34 12.65 -1.39
CA VAL A 68 -15.13 13.09 -2.77
C VAL A 68 -16.24 14.09 -3.05
N THR A 69 -15.94 15.39 -2.95
CA THR A 69 -16.85 16.44 -3.38
C THR A 69 -16.80 16.56 -4.90
N HIS A 70 -17.93 16.85 -5.53
CA HIS A 70 -18.04 16.96 -7.00
C HIS A 70 -17.06 17.97 -7.60
N ASP A 71 -16.70 19.00 -6.81
CA ASP A 71 -15.88 20.12 -7.28
C ASP A 71 -14.37 19.82 -7.30
N ASP A 72 -13.91 18.70 -6.72
CA ASP A 72 -12.47 18.37 -6.68
C ASP A 72 -12.18 16.85 -6.61
N ILE A 73 -12.80 16.09 -7.50
CA ILE A 73 -12.57 14.63 -7.62
C ILE A 73 -11.10 14.33 -7.89
N GLN A 74 -10.46 15.11 -8.75
CA GLN A 74 -9.06 14.88 -9.15
C GLN A 74 -8.10 15.01 -7.99
N SER A 75 -8.19 16.10 -7.22
CA SER A 75 -7.35 16.31 -6.03
C SER A 75 -7.64 15.27 -4.95
N SER A 76 -8.91 14.89 -4.77
CA SER A 76 -9.29 13.84 -3.82
C SER A 76 -8.65 12.48 -4.19
N LEU A 77 -8.68 12.08 -5.45
CA LEU A 77 -8.03 10.85 -5.92
C LEU A 77 -6.51 10.91 -5.74
N LYS A 78 -5.89 12.03 -6.08
CA LYS A 78 -4.45 12.25 -5.88
C LYS A 78 -4.06 12.20 -4.40
N ASN A 79 -4.82 12.88 -3.54
CA ASN A 79 -4.55 12.92 -2.10
C ASN A 79 -4.71 11.55 -1.45
N ASN A 80 -5.70 10.77 -1.86
CA ASN A 80 -5.86 9.39 -1.41
C ASN A 80 -4.67 8.50 -1.79
N LEU A 81 -4.21 8.62 -3.04
CA LEU A 81 -3.04 7.88 -3.51
C LEU A 81 -1.77 8.32 -2.78
N LYS A 82 -1.55 9.64 -2.58
CA LYS A 82 -0.44 10.18 -1.79
C LYS A 82 -0.45 9.65 -0.36
N SER A 83 -1.61 9.66 0.27
CA SER A 83 -1.77 9.16 1.65
C SER A 83 -1.49 7.67 1.74
N ALA A 84 -1.96 6.87 0.77
CA ALA A 84 -1.62 5.45 0.69
C ALA A 84 -0.09 5.25 0.55
N PHE A 85 0.58 6.02 -0.29
CA PHE A 85 2.04 5.93 -0.47
C PHE A 85 2.80 6.33 0.80
N LEU A 86 2.35 7.35 1.54
CA LEU A 86 2.93 7.69 2.85
C LEU A 86 2.82 6.56 3.86
N ILE A 87 1.67 5.84 3.86
CA ILE A 87 1.50 4.66 4.69
C ILE A 87 2.47 3.56 4.24
N MET A 88 2.53 3.26 2.93
CA MET A 88 3.39 2.21 2.38
C MET A 88 4.88 2.44 2.69
N VAL A 89 5.36 3.69 2.71
CA VAL A 89 6.73 4.02 3.11
C VAL A 89 7.02 3.60 4.56
N ARG A 90 6.07 3.73 5.48
CA ARG A 90 6.23 3.24 6.86
C ARG A 90 6.40 1.73 6.96
N TYR A 91 5.88 0.99 6.00
CA TYR A 91 5.96 -0.47 5.90
C TYR A 91 6.85 -0.91 4.74
N SER A 92 7.92 -0.14 4.46
CA SER A 92 8.77 -0.29 3.25
C SER A 92 9.35 -1.69 3.06
N PHE A 93 9.62 -2.44 4.14
CA PHE A 93 10.12 -3.81 4.05
C PHE A 93 9.23 -4.75 3.22
N PHE A 94 7.90 -4.55 3.25
CA PHE A 94 7.00 -5.35 2.40
C PHE A 94 7.25 -5.13 0.92
N PHE A 95 7.64 -3.94 0.52
CA PHE A 95 7.86 -3.58 -0.89
C PHE A 95 9.28 -3.86 -1.34
N THR A 96 10.26 -3.78 -0.44
CA THR A 96 11.67 -4.05 -0.76
C THR A 96 12.00 -5.53 -0.77
N GLU A 97 11.41 -6.33 0.11
CA GLU A 97 11.66 -7.78 0.24
C GLU A 97 10.47 -8.63 -0.28
N ALA A 98 9.51 -8.04 -1.00
CA ALA A 98 8.26 -8.68 -1.36
C ALA A 98 8.41 -10.11 -1.92
N PRO A 99 9.18 -10.39 -2.98
CA PRO A 99 9.25 -11.75 -3.54
C PRO A 99 9.79 -12.76 -2.54
N ALA A 100 10.85 -12.43 -1.80
CA ALA A 100 11.44 -13.34 -0.82
C ALA A 100 10.50 -13.59 0.36
N THR A 101 9.83 -12.54 0.85
CA THR A 101 8.91 -12.62 1.99
C THR A 101 7.63 -13.37 1.62
N PHE A 102 6.96 -12.98 0.53
CA PHE A 102 5.71 -13.62 0.14
C PHE A 102 5.91 -15.08 -0.28
N ASN A 103 6.98 -15.43 -0.99
CA ASN A 103 7.26 -16.81 -1.36
C ASN A 103 7.57 -17.72 -0.16
N GLN A 104 8.05 -17.16 0.95
CA GLN A 104 8.36 -17.92 2.16
C GLN A 104 7.10 -18.21 3.01
N PHE A 105 6.07 -17.36 2.94
CA PHE A 105 4.90 -17.41 3.81
C PHE A 105 3.61 -17.57 2.99
N THR A 106 3.09 -18.79 2.96
CA THR A 106 1.96 -19.18 2.10
C THR A 106 0.68 -18.40 2.42
N GLU A 107 0.33 -18.26 3.70
CA GLU A 107 -0.88 -17.53 4.10
C GLU A 107 -0.78 -16.04 3.76
N LEU A 108 0.41 -15.46 3.88
CA LEU A 108 0.66 -14.08 3.48
C LEU A 108 0.50 -13.88 1.97
N SER A 109 0.98 -14.83 1.15
CA SER A 109 0.78 -14.81 -0.31
C SER A 109 -0.70 -14.89 -0.70
N LEU A 110 -1.44 -15.78 -0.05
CA LEU A 110 -2.89 -15.92 -0.29
C LEU A 110 -3.65 -14.66 0.12
N TYR A 111 -3.29 -14.08 1.26
CA TYR A 111 -3.89 -12.82 1.71
C TYR A 111 -3.60 -11.67 0.71
N TYR A 112 -2.37 -11.56 0.21
CA TYR A 112 -2.00 -10.58 -0.80
C TYR A 112 -2.79 -10.76 -2.10
N ALA A 113 -2.89 -12.00 -2.62
CA ALA A 113 -3.67 -12.28 -3.82
C ALA A 113 -5.15 -11.88 -3.66
N LYS A 114 -5.73 -12.17 -2.50
CA LYS A 114 -7.10 -11.73 -2.17
C LYS A 114 -7.19 -10.21 -2.12
N LEU A 115 -6.25 -9.53 -1.48
CA LEU A 115 -6.21 -8.07 -1.41
C LEU A 115 -6.17 -7.44 -2.81
N VAL A 116 -5.35 -7.96 -3.73
CA VAL A 116 -5.30 -7.47 -5.13
C VAL A 116 -6.67 -7.58 -5.79
N SER A 117 -7.35 -8.73 -5.63
CA SER A 117 -8.69 -8.96 -6.17
C SER A 117 -9.73 -7.99 -5.60
N ASP A 118 -9.74 -7.83 -4.27
CA ASP A 118 -10.66 -6.94 -3.57
C ASP A 118 -10.43 -5.47 -3.99
N ARG A 119 -9.19 -5.04 -4.10
CA ARG A 119 -8.81 -3.70 -4.57
C ARG A 119 -9.22 -3.46 -6.02
N LYS A 120 -9.01 -4.45 -6.91
CA LYS A 120 -9.48 -4.37 -8.29
C LYS A 120 -10.97 -4.08 -8.35
N ASN A 121 -11.78 -4.84 -7.61
CA ASN A 121 -13.22 -4.66 -7.58
C ASN A 121 -13.63 -3.26 -7.07
N LEU A 122 -12.98 -2.75 -6.03
CA LEU A 122 -13.22 -1.40 -5.52
C LEU A 122 -12.88 -0.33 -6.55
N PHE A 123 -11.71 -0.41 -7.20
CA PHE A 123 -11.29 0.55 -8.21
C PHE A 123 -12.21 0.53 -9.44
N LEU A 124 -12.55 -0.65 -9.95
CA LEU A 124 -13.45 -0.75 -11.11
C LEU A 124 -14.85 -0.21 -10.79
N THR A 125 -15.36 -0.44 -9.59
CA THR A 125 -16.62 0.14 -9.13
C THR A 125 -16.54 1.67 -9.08
N LEU A 126 -15.44 2.22 -8.53
CA LEU A 126 -15.20 3.66 -8.48
C LEU A 126 -15.10 4.24 -9.90
N PHE A 127 -14.32 3.64 -10.80
CA PHE A 127 -14.14 4.12 -12.16
C PHE A 127 -15.46 4.13 -12.96
N LYS A 128 -16.28 3.07 -12.80
CA LYS A 128 -17.62 3.02 -13.43
C LYS A 128 -18.53 4.15 -12.93
N ARG A 129 -18.53 4.42 -11.62
CA ARG A 129 -19.28 5.51 -11.02
C ARG A 129 -18.81 6.86 -11.57
N LEU A 130 -17.50 7.16 -11.50
CA LEU A 130 -16.93 8.42 -11.95
C LEU A 130 -17.13 8.65 -13.46
N LYS A 131 -17.09 7.57 -14.26
CA LYS A 131 -17.43 7.66 -15.69
C LYS A 131 -18.91 8.02 -15.90
N LYS A 132 -19.83 7.44 -15.13
CA LYS A 132 -21.26 7.78 -15.19
C LYS A 132 -21.51 9.24 -14.77
N GLU A 133 -20.76 9.75 -13.83
CA GLU A 133 -20.79 11.14 -13.36
C GLU A 133 -20.09 12.14 -14.31
N GLY A 134 -19.49 11.66 -15.43
CA GLY A 134 -18.86 12.51 -16.44
C GLY A 134 -17.40 12.88 -16.14
N PHE A 135 -16.84 12.42 -15.05
CA PHE A 135 -15.43 12.67 -14.71
C PHE A 135 -14.47 12.00 -15.72
N PHE A 136 -14.77 10.76 -16.12
CA PHE A 136 -14.01 10.08 -17.17
C PHE A 136 -14.74 10.14 -18.52
N VAL A 137 -13.94 10.22 -19.60
CA VAL A 137 -14.44 10.19 -20.98
C VAL A 137 -15.13 8.87 -21.32
N LYS A 138 -16.08 8.91 -22.28
CA LYS A 138 -16.83 7.71 -22.71
C LYS A 138 -15.93 6.58 -23.26
N SER A 139 -14.80 6.94 -23.88
CA SER A 139 -13.82 6.00 -24.42
C SER A 139 -13.04 5.20 -23.35
N PHE A 140 -13.12 5.57 -22.07
CA PHE A 140 -12.52 4.80 -20.96
C PHE A 140 -13.31 3.49 -20.77
N SER A 141 -13.06 2.50 -21.64
CA SER A 141 -13.73 1.20 -21.65
C SER A 141 -13.42 0.37 -20.40
N GLU A 142 -14.18 -0.70 -20.15
CA GLU A 142 -13.93 -1.60 -19.01
C GLU A 142 -12.53 -2.21 -19.08
N LEU A 143 -12.06 -2.59 -20.26
CA LEU A 143 -10.71 -3.11 -20.47
C LEU A 143 -9.63 -2.07 -20.13
N LEU A 144 -9.82 -0.80 -20.52
CA LEU A 144 -8.89 0.28 -20.19
C LEU A 144 -8.91 0.60 -18.68
N GLN A 145 -10.07 0.49 -18.03
CA GLN A 145 -10.17 0.62 -16.57
C GLN A 145 -9.39 -0.48 -15.85
N GLU A 146 -9.46 -1.71 -16.34
CA GLU A 146 -8.69 -2.81 -15.80
C GLU A 146 -7.18 -2.61 -16.00
N TYR A 147 -6.75 -2.18 -17.19
CA TYR A 147 -5.35 -1.85 -17.46
C TYR A 147 -4.86 -0.69 -16.58
N ALA A 148 -5.66 0.34 -16.40
CA ALA A 148 -5.31 1.45 -15.51
C ALA A 148 -5.15 0.98 -14.06
N PHE A 149 -6.06 0.13 -13.56
CA PHE A 149 -5.92 -0.48 -12.23
C PHE A 149 -4.59 -1.22 -12.09
N TYR A 150 -4.27 -2.15 -13.01
CA TYR A 150 -3.02 -2.92 -12.92
C TYR A 150 -1.78 -2.03 -13.04
N SER A 151 -1.80 -1.03 -13.91
CA SER A 151 -0.68 -0.09 -14.05
C SER A 151 -0.43 0.68 -12.75
N ILE A 152 -1.47 1.26 -12.15
CA ILE A 152 -1.38 1.97 -10.87
C ILE A 152 -0.91 1.02 -9.78
N PHE A 153 -1.45 -0.21 -9.73
CA PHE A 153 -1.14 -1.18 -8.69
C PHE A 153 0.32 -1.65 -8.76
N ILE A 154 0.82 -1.97 -9.97
CA ILE A 154 2.22 -2.37 -10.20
C ILE A 154 3.17 -1.22 -9.85
N ILE A 155 2.85 0.02 -10.23
CA ILE A 155 3.63 1.20 -9.85
C ILE A 155 3.66 1.30 -8.31
N SER A 156 2.50 1.19 -7.66
CA SER A 156 2.38 1.27 -6.19
C SER A 156 3.24 0.23 -5.47
N ASP A 157 3.26 -1.01 -5.96
CA ASP A 157 4.03 -2.09 -5.36
C ASP A 157 5.54 -1.98 -5.59
N SER A 158 5.96 -1.26 -6.64
CA SER A 158 7.35 -1.31 -7.11
C SER A 158 8.15 -0.04 -6.82
N TRP A 159 7.51 1.12 -6.68
CA TRP A 159 8.19 2.41 -6.66
C TRP A 159 9.13 2.59 -5.45
N ILE A 160 8.76 2.09 -4.26
CA ILE A 160 9.60 2.21 -3.04
C ILE A 160 10.92 1.48 -3.26
N ARG A 161 10.85 0.23 -3.72
CA ARG A 161 12.05 -0.58 -4.03
C ARG A 161 12.90 0.10 -5.11
N HIS A 162 12.27 0.56 -6.20
CA HIS A 162 12.96 1.26 -7.28
C HIS A 162 13.69 2.50 -6.76
N TYR A 163 13.00 3.33 -5.98
CA TYR A 163 13.58 4.54 -5.39
C TYR A 163 14.78 4.21 -4.47
N MET A 164 14.64 3.22 -3.61
CA MET A 164 15.70 2.82 -2.66
C MET A 164 16.93 2.25 -3.36
N ILE A 165 16.76 1.49 -4.45
CA ILE A 165 17.88 0.99 -5.26
C ILE A 165 18.68 2.13 -5.87
N ILE A 166 18.00 3.15 -6.43
CA ILE A 166 18.67 4.27 -7.11
C ILE A 166 19.31 5.25 -6.11
N ASN A 167 18.62 5.56 -5.02
CA ASN A 167 19.01 6.64 -4.13
C ASN A 167 19.68 6.16 -2.83
N ASN A 168 19.69 4.85 -2.57
CA ASN A 168 20.20 4.23 -1.34
C ASN A 168 19.66 4.88 -0.06
N LYS A 169 18.42 5.31 -0.07
CA LYS A 169 17.72 5.92 1.07
C LYS A 169 16.22 5.63 1.04
N ILE A 170 15.56 5.74 2.20
CA ILE A 170 14.10 5.67 2.33
C ILE A 170 13.48 6.88 1.61
N PRO A 171 12.34 6.71 0.89
CA PRO A 171 11.66 7.81 0.23
C PRO A 171 11.25 8.93 1.20
N ASP A 172 11.55 10.17 0.84
CA ASP A 172 11.08 11.38 1.50
C ASP A 172 9.75 11.86 0.89
N LEU A 173 9.21 12.95 1.42
CA LEU A 173 7.93 13.52 0.96
C LEU A 173 7.97 13.89 -0.54
N GLN A 174 9.10 14.43 -1.02
CA GLN A 174 9.25 14.80 -2.42
C GLN A 174 9.20 13.56 -3.34
N ALA A 175 9.83 12.46 -2.91
CA ALA A 175 9.75 11.18 -3.63
C ALA A 175 8.31 10.64 -3.67
N VAL A 176 7.58 10.73 -2.55
CA VAL A 176 6.16 10.34 -2.49
C VAL A 176 5.33 11.18 -3.46
N GLU A 177 5.49 12.50 -3.48
CA GLU A 177 4.75 13.39 -4.38
C GLU A 177 5.03 13.10 -5.84
N PHE A 178 6.29 12.89 -6.20
CA PHE A 178 6.70 12.52 -7.55
C PHE A 178 6.05 11.21 -8.00
N HIS A 179 6.16 10.15 -7.19
CA HIS A 179 5.62 8.84 -7.58
C HIS A 179 4.08 8.79 -7.52
N THR A 180 3.46 9.61 -6.68
CA THR A 180 2.00 9.85 -6.73
C THR A 180 1.60 10.44 -8.08
N ALA A 181 2.31 11.45 -8.55
CA ALA A 181 2.06 12.05 -9.86
C ALA A 181 2.27 11.04 -11.00
N VAL A 182 3.33 10.22 -10.94
CA VAL A 182 3.59 9.14 -11.91
C VAL A 182 2.44 8.13 -11.92
N ALA A 183 2.00 7.64 -10.78
CA ALA A 183 0.90 6.68 -10.73
C ALA A 183 -0.42 7.29 -11.17
N PHE A 184 -0.70 8.55 -10.80
CA PHE A 184 -1.91 9.25 -11.19
C PHE A 184 -1.94 9.57 -12.70
N SER A 185 -0.78 9.78 -13.34
CA SER A 185 -0.69 10.07 -14.77
C SER A 185 -1.31 9.00 -15.68
N VAL A 186 -1.45 7.77 -15.17
CA VAL A 186 -2.15 6.67 -15.87
C VAL A 186 -3.61 7.02 -16.16
N LEU A 187 -4.25 7.83 -15.31
CA LEU A 187 -5.65 8.22 -15.45
C LEU A 187 -5.83 9.49 -16.28
N GLN A 188 -4.80 10.33 -16.41
CA GLN A 188 -4.89 11.64 -17.09
C GLN A 188 -5.49 11.59 -18.50
N PRO A 189 -5.14 10.63 -19.38
CA PRO A 189 -5.71 10.57 -20.72
C PRO A 189 -7.22 10.31 -20.76
N TYR A 190 -7.79 9.88 -19.63
CA TYR A 190 -9.19 9.49 -19.54
C TYR A 190 -10.04 10.50 -18.76
N ILE A 191 -9.43 11.53 -18.14
CA ILE A 191 -10.16 12.61 -17.46
C ILE A 191 -10.81 13.50 -18.50
N SER A 192 -12.09 13.85 -18.32
CA SER A 192 -12.81 14.72 -19.24
C SER A 192 -12.31 16.17 -19.13
N GLU A 193 -12.39 16.94 -20.21
CA GLU A 193 -11.99 18.36 -20.23
C GLU A 193 -12.80 19.19 -19.21
N GLN A 194 -14.05 18.84 -18.98
CA GLN A 194 -14.92 19.50 -17.99
C GLN A 194 -14.46 19.25 -16.54
N ALA A 195 -13.78 18.15 -16.28
CA ALA A 195 -13.25 17.82 -14.96
C ALA A 195 -11.80 18.29 -14.75
N SER A 196 -11.19 18.87 -15.79
CA SER A 196 -9.82 19.40 -15.77
C SER A 196 -9.75 20.93 -15.52
N GLN A 197 -10.91 21.60 -15.47
CA GLN A 197 -11.08 23.02 -15.16
C GLN A 197 -11.37 23.21 -13.66
#